data_c96eb0119f88d677c846547e628ad6cd
#
_entry.id   c96eb0119f88d677c846547e628ad6cd
#
_cell.length_a   1.000
_cell.length_b   1.000
_cell.length_c   1.000
_cell.angle_alpha   90.00
_cell.angle_beta   90.00
_cell.angle_gamma   90.00
#
_symmetry.space_group_name_H-M   'P 1'
#
loop_
_entity.id
_entity.type
_entity.pdbx_description
1 polymer ?
#
loop_
_entity_poly.entity_id
_entity_poly.type
_entity_poly.pdbx_seq_one_letter_code
_entity_poly.pdbx_strand_id
1 'polypeptide(L)'
;MNAAVEPGTSLQREWWLRSLAIFQRPSLVFEGLRDDSDEAAEARQEPVLAIVLLAGFAGVLSTTLAGRVLDDPSFGGSSFAALAWGFLGGAVYGFVVFWLGGLMVHAFTRGFGGSSSYRQARHIVGFAAAPLALSLLLVWPVRLAIYGSDVFRSGGSDAGVGDTIFEALAVGAFVWTLVLVVVGVRTVSGLSWPRRR
;
A
#
# COMPACT_ATOMS: atom_id res chain seq x y z
N MET A 1 31.04 23.51 -13.04
CA MET A 1 30.20 22.79 -14.01
C MET A 1 28.91 22.46 -13.27
N ASN A 2 27.92 23.39 -13.31
CA ASN A 2 26.61 23.17 -12.68
C ASN A 2 25.79 22.32 -13.66
N ALA A 3 25.62 21.04 -13.38
CA ALA A 3 24.66 20.23 -14.08
C ALA A 3 23.27 20.79 -13.74
N ALA A 4 22.58 21.36 -14.73
CA ALA A 4 21.20 21.77 -14.60
C ALA A 4 20.40 20.51 -14.28
N VAL A 5 19.83 20.43 -13.07
CA VAL A 5 18.92 19.35 -12.69
C VAL A 5 17.67 19.49 -13.54
N GLU A 6 17.35 18.49 -14.34
CA GLU A 6 16.15 18.49 -15.18
C GLU A 6 14.89 18.70 -14.30
N PRO A 7 13.94 19.58 -14.72
CA PRO A 7 12.75 19.89 -13.90
C PRO A 7 11.95 18.66 -13.48
N GLY A 8 11.85 17.63 -14.33
CA GLY A 8 11.14 16.38 -14.03
C GLY A 8 11.75 15.61 -12.88
N THR A 9 13.09 15.57 -12.76
CA THR A 9 13.78 14.87 -11.66
C THR A 9 13.58 15.55 -10.31
N SER A 10 13.43 16.87 -10.29
CA SER A 10 13.16 17.63 -9.06
C SER A 10 11.76 17.37 -8.50
N LEU A 11 10.73 17.35 -9.36
CA LEU A 11 9.35 17.04 -8.99
C LEU A 11 9.20 15.60 -8.51
N GLN A 12 9.83 14.64 -9.18
CA GLN A 12 9.82 13.23 -8.78
C GLN A 12 10.45 13.01 -7.39
N ARG A 13 11.61 13.65 -7.14
CA ARG A 13 12.26 13.62 -5.83
C ARG A 13 11.37 14.22 -4.74
N GLU A 14 10.65 15.29 -5.04
CA GLU A 14 9.72 15.92 -4.11
C GLU A 14 8.57 14.96 -3.74
N TRP A 15 8.03 14.19 -4.69
CA TRP A 15 6.99 13.21 -4.43
C TRP A 15 7.47 12.03 -3.58
N TRP A 16 8.71 11.59 -3.72
CA TRP A 16 9.29 10.60 -2.81
C TRP A 16 9.34 11.10 -1.37
N LEU A 17 9.75 12.35 -1.16
CA LEU A 17 9.77 12.95 0.19
C LEU A 17 8.34 13.16 0.73
N ARG A 18 7.41 13.57 -0.11
CA ARG A 18 5.99 13.70 0.26
C ARG A 18 5.38 12.36 0.65
N SER A 19 5.75 11.27 -0.02
CA SER A 19 5.27 9.93 0.31
C SER A 19 5.62 9.52 1.74
N LEU A 20 6.78 9.92 2.24
CA LEU A 20 7.16 9.69 3.64
C LEU A 20 6.37 10.55 4.63
N ALA A 21 5.91 11.72 4.19
CA ALA A 21 5.11 12.61 5.03
C ALA A 21 3.67 12.12 5.26
N ILE A 22 3.22 11.06 4.56
CA ILE A 22 1.85 10.55 4.65
C ILE A 22 1.49 10.08 6.08
N PHE A 23 2.48 9.64 6.85
CA PHE A 23 2.28 9.20 8.22
C PHE A 23 2.09 10.36 9.21
N GLN A 24 2.64 11.54 8.90
CA GLN A 24 2.61 12.71 9.77
C GLN A 24 1.56 13.73 9.34
N ARG A 25 1.41 13.95 8.03
CA ARG A 25 0.56 14.97 7.43
C ARG A 25 -0.16 14.46 6.18
N PRO A 26 -1.04 13.44 6.31
CA PRO A 26 -1.69 12.81 5.16
C PRO A 26 -2.49 13.80 4.31
N SER A 27 -3.16 14.77 4.92
CA SER A 27 -3.92 15.77 4.19
C SER A 27 -3.07 16.57 3.20
N LEU A 28 -1.84 16.97 3.58
CA LEU A 28 -0.94 17.70 2.69
C LEU A 28 -0.50 16.87 1.48
N VAL A 29 -0.28 15.57 1.68
CA VAL A 29 0.05 14.65 0.58
C VAL A 29 -1.14 14.54 -0.37
N PHE A 30 -2.34 14.34 0.14
CA PHE A 30 -3.54 14.23 -0.66
C PHE A 30 -3.97 15.55 -1.31
N GLU A 31 -3.69 16.71 -0.70
CA GLU A 31 -3.89 18.02 -1.34
C GLU A 31 -3.09 18.15 -2.63
N GLY A 32 -1.87 17.62 -2.67
CA GLY A 32 -1.06 17.56 -3.88
C GLY A 32 -1.68 16.74 -5.01
N LEU A 33 -2.62 15.82 -4.73
CA LEU A 33 -3.33 15.07 -5.76
C LEU A 33 -4.44 15.87 -6.46
N ARG A 34 -4.77 17.06 -5.97
CA ARG A 34 -5.73 17.96 -6.65
C ARG A 34 -5.19 18.45 -7.99
N ASP A 35 -3.88 18.61 -8.08
CA ASP A 35 -3.22 18.84 -9.37
C ASP A 35 -3.23 17.54 -10.17
N ASP A 36 -4.09 17.46 -11.18
CA ASP A 36 -4.25 16.30 -12.06
C ASP A 36 -3.64 16.54 -13.46
N SER A 37 -2.70 17.48 -13.57
CA SER A 37 -1.88 17.65 -14.77
C SER A 37 -1.09 16.39 -15.09
N ASP A 38 -0.76 16.18 -16.35
CA ASP A 38 -0.01 14.99 -16.78
C ASP A 38 1.40 14.98 -16.17
N GLU A 39 2.04 16.14 -16.09
CA GLU A 39 3.36 16.30 -15.48
C GLU A 39 3.35 15.93 -13.99
N ALA A 40 2.39 16.43 -13.21
CA ALA A 40 2.24 16.09 -11.80
C ALA A 40 1.89 14.60 -11.60
N ALA A 41 1.09 14.03 -12.50
CA ALA A 41 0.71 12.63 -12.46
C ALA A 41 1.91 11.71 -12.74
N GLU A 42 2.74 12.04 -13.72
CA GLU A 42 3.95 11.31 -14.07
C GLU A 42 4.98 11.35 -12.93
N ALA A 43 5.20 12.52 -12.35
CA ALA A 43 6.15 12.71 -11.25
C ALA A 43 5.82 11.85 -10.00
N ARG A 44 4.53 11.59 -9.73
CA ARG A 44 4.09 10.77 -8.58
C ARG A 44 3.88 9.29 -8.88
N GLN A 45 3.94 8.89 -10.16
CA GLN A 45 3.63 7.52 -10.57
C GLN A 45 4.61 6.51 -9.98
N GLU A 46 5.91 6.81 -10.01
CA GLU A 46 6.95 5.91 -9.51
C GLU A 46 6.80 5.63 -8.01
N PRO A 47 6.72 6.62 -7.09
CA PRO A 47 6.51 6.35 -5.68
C PRO A 47 5.18 5.63 -5.39
N VAL A 48 4.11 5.94 -6.11
CA VAL A 48 2.83 5.24 -5.98
C VAL A 48 2.97 3.77 -6.34
N LEU A 49 3.59 3.45 -7.48
CA LEU A 49 3.78 2.06 -7.90
C LEU A 49 4.66 1.28 -6.94
N ALA A 50 5.73 1.90 -6.42
CA ALA A 50 6.57 1.27 -5.40
C ALA A 50 5.77 0.91 -4.13
N ILE A 51 4.95 1.84 -3.63
CA ILE A 51 4.08 1.59 -2.47
C ILE A 51 3.09 0.46 -2.78
N VAL A 52 2.44 0.47 -3.95
CA VAL A 52 1.46 -0.54 -4.37
C VAL A 52 2.09 -1.93 -4.45
N LEU A 53 3.29 -2.05 -5.02
CA LEU A 53 4.01 -3.32 -5.10
C LEU A 53 4.38 -3.85 -3.73
N LEU A 54 4.94 -3.01 -2.86
CA LEU A 54 5.31 -3.41 -1.49
C LEU A 54 4.07 -3.76 -0.66
N ALA A 55 3.00 -2.96 -0.75
CA ALA A 55 1.76 -3.23 -0.05
C ALA A 55 1.07 -4.51 -0.56
N GLY A 56 1.10 -4.76 -1.87
CA GLY A 56 0.59 -5.99 -2.46
C GLY A 56 1.36 -7.22 -1.97
N PHE A 57 2.69 -7.13 -1.89
CA PHE A 57 3.52 -8.19 -1.33
C PHE A 57 3.20 -8.43 0.15
N ALA A 58 3.11 -7.37 0.97
CA ALA A 58 2.67 -7.50 2.37
C ALA A 58 1.29 -8.16 2.48
N GLY A 59 0.35 -7.76 1.61
CA GLY A 59 -1.00 -8.31 1.57
C GLY A 59 -1.01 -9.81 1.29
N VAL A 60 -0.27 -10.26 0.28
CA VAL A 60 -0.18 -11.70 -0.05
C VAL A 60 0.48 -12.49 1.07
N LEU A 61 1.58 -12.00 1.63
CA LEU A 61 2.27 -12.65 2.73
C LEU A 61 1.39 -12.78 4.00
N SER A 62 0.43 -11.88 4.17
CA SER A 62 -0.51 -11.91 5.30
C SER A 62 -1.72 -12.84 5.06
N THR A 63 -1.79 -13.54 3.93
CA THR A 63 -2.86 -14.50 3.67
C THR A 63 -2.58 -15.86 4.30
N THR A 64 -3.66 -16.60 4.61
CA THR A 64 -3.54 -17.99 5.10
C THR A 64 -2.87 -18.92 4.09
N LEU A 65 -2.92 -18.61 2.79
CA LEU A 65 -2.22 -19.37 1.76
C LEU A 65 -0.70 -19.23 1.90
N ALA A 66 -0.19 -18.02 2.13
CA ALA A 66 1.23 -17.80 2.37
C ALA A 66 1.71 -18.52 3.65
N GLY A 67 0.91 -18.51 4.73
CA GLY A 67 1.20 -19.20 5.97
C GLY A 67 1.20 -20.73 5.88
N ARG A 68 0.89 -21.32 4.72
CA ARG A 68 0.89 -22.77 4.47
C ARG A 68 1.69 -23.17 3.25
N VAL A 69 2.35 -22.24 2.61
CA VAL A 69 2.98 -22.48 1.30
C VAL A 69 4.09 -23.52 1.34
N LEU A 70 4.78 -23.69 2.48
CA LEU A 70 5.81 -24.71 2.63
C LEU A 70 5.28 -26.08 3.03
N ASP A 71 3.98 -26.22 3.32
CA ASP A 71 3.35 -27.53 3.51
C ASP A 71 3.10 -28.22 2.16
N ASP A 72 3.08 -27.46 1.06
CA ASP A 72 2.89 -28.00 -0.29
C ASP A 72 4.25 -28.44 -0.89
N PRO A 73 4.38 -29.74 -1.25
CA PRO A 73 5.61 -30.27 -1.85
C PRO A 73 6.05 -29.56 -3.14
N SER A 74 5.13 -28.90 -3.86
CA SER A 74 5.39 -28.17 -5.10
C SER A 74 6.37 -27.00 -4.91
N PHE A 75 6.49 -26.46 -3.71
CA PHE A 75 7.42 -25.37 -3.39
C PHE A 75 8.83 -25.85 -2.99
N GLY A 76 9.06 -27.18 -2.98
CA GLY A 76 10.37 -27.76 -2.69
C GLY A 76 10.94 -27.43 -1.31
N GLY A 77 10.09 -26.96 -0.37
CA GLY A 77 10.51 -26.61 1.00
C GLY A 77 11.39 -25.36 1.11
N SER A 78 11.53 -24.56 0.05
CA SER A 78 12.40 -23.39 0.00
C SER A 78 11.67 -22.11 0.37
N SER A 79 12.10 -21.45 1.47
CA SER A 79 11.59 -20.13 1.87
C SER A 79 11.82 -19.07 0.78
N PHE A 80 12.93 -19.20 0.02
CA PHE A 80 13.20 -18.30 -1.09
C PHE A 80 12.13 -18.43 -2.20
N ALA A 81 11.75 -19.66 -2.55
CA ALA A 81 10.68 -19.89 -3.51
C ALA A 81 9.34 -19.30 -3.02
N ALA A 82 9.02 -19.48 -1.72
CA ALA A 82 7.84 -18.90 -1.11
C ALA A 82 7.82 -17.36 -1.22
N LEU A 83 8.94 -16.72 -0.90
CA LEU A 83 9.07 -15.26 -1.02
C LEU A 83 9.00 -14.78 -2.47
N ALA A 84 9.63 -15.49 -3.42
CA ALA A 84 9.59 -15.15 -4.83
C ALA A 84 8.16 -15.24 -5.39
N TRP A 85 7.42 -16.30 -5.10
CA TRP A 85 6.02 -16.45 -5.48
C TRP A 85 5.13 -15.43 -4.76
N GLY A 86 5.39 -15.16 -3.48
CA GLY A 86 4.73 -14.10 -2.73
C GLY A 86 4.92 -12.73 -3.35
N PHE A 87 6.13 -12.43 -3.85
CA PHE A 87 6.42 -11.18 -4.55
C PHE A 87 5.67 -11.07 -5.88
N LEU A 88 5.69 -12.13 -6.70
CA LEU A 88 4.96 -12.14 -7.98
C LEU A 88 3.44 -12.05 -7.77
N GLY A 89 2.90 -12.85 -6.86
CA GLY A 89 1.49 -12.79 -6.49
C GLY A 89 1.11 -11.44 -5.88
N GLY A 90 1.99 -10.88 -5.06
CA GLY A 90 1.85 -9.56 -4.46
C GLY A 90 1.83 -8.44 -5.49
N ALA A 91 2.68 -8.50 -6.51
CA ALA A 91 2.66 -7.55 -7.61
C ALA A 91 1.30 -7.56 -8.33
N VAL A 92 0.82 -8.75 -8.72
CA VAL A 92 -0.49 -8.90 -9.38
C VAL A 92 -1.62 -8.42 -8.46
N TYR A 93 -1.63 -8.85 -7.20
CA TYR A 93 -2.62 -8.45 -6.21
C TYR A 93 -2.62 -6.93 -5.98
N GLY A 94 -1.44 -6.33 -5.79
CA GLY A 94 -1.28 -4.89 -5.61
C GLY A 94 -1.83 -4.10 -6.80
N PHE A 95 -1.51 -4.52 -8.03
CA PHE A 95 -2.07 -3.90 -9.23
C PHE A 95 -3.59 -4.04 -9.29
N VAL A 96 -4.13 -5.23 -9.05
CA VAL A 96 -5.59 -5.44 -9.04
C VAL A 96 -6.27 -4.53 -8.03
N VAL A 97 -5.76 -4.47 -6.79
CA VAL A 97 -6.30 -3.58 -5.75
C VAL A 97 -6.17 -2.10 -6.14
N PHE A 98 -5.06 -1.70 -6.73
CA PHE A 98 -4.84 -0.34 -7.19
C PHE A 98 -5.86 0.10 -8.26
N TRP A 99 -6.11 -0.76 -9.27
CA TRP A 99 -7.04 -0.44 -10.35
C TRP A 99 -8.49 -0.58 -9.92
N LEU A 100 -8.88 -1.71 -9.32
CA LEU A 100 -10.26 -1.93 -8.88
C LEU A 100 -10.63 -1.08 -7.67
N GLY A 101 -9.72 -0.94 -6.70
CA GLY A 101 -9.92 -0.05 -5.54
C GLY A 101 -10.06 1.40 -5.98
N GLY A 102 -9.23 1.84 -6.94
CA GLY A 102 -9.39 3.16 -7.57
C GLY A 102 -10.74 3.33 -8.27
N LEU A 103 -11.22 2.30 -8.98
CA LEU A 103 -12.54 2.32 -9.61
C LEU A 103 -13.67 2.42 -8.58
N MET A 104 -13.59 1.64 -7.50
CA MET A 104 -14.57 1.68 -6.41
C MET A 104 -14.60 3.05 -5.74
N VAL A 105 -13.43 3.61 -5.40
CA VAL A 105 -13.31 4.94 -4.81
C VAL A 105 -13.87 6.00 -5.76
N HIS A 106 -13.55 5.93 -7.05
CA HIS A 106 -14.08 6.85 -8.05
C HIS A 106 -15.61 6.77 -8.18
N ALA A 107 -16.17 5.57 -8.29
CA ALA A 107 -17.61 5.35 -8.40
C ALA A 107 -18.34 5.86 -7.15
N PHE A 108 -17.78 5.55 -5.96
CA PHE A 108 -18.31 6.01 -4.68
C PHE A 108 -18.30 7.54 -4.60
N THR A 109 -17.17 8.19 -4.89
CA THR A 109 -17.06 9.65 -4.83
C THR A 109 -18.03 10.34 -5.78
N ARG A 110 -18.21 9.81 -6.99
CA ARG A 110 -19.20 10.32 -7.95
C ARG A 110 -20.64 10.15 -7.48
N GLY A 111 -20.97 9.00 -6.88
CA GLY A 111 -22.28 8.73 -6.31
C GLY A 111 -22.68 9.72 -5.19
N PHE A 112 -21.69 10.27 -4.48
CA PHE A 112 -21.89 11.29 -3.44
C PHE A 112 -21.66 12.74 -3.92
N GLY A 113 -21.58 12.96 -5.24
CA GLY A 113 -21.44 14.30 -5.81
C GLY A 113 -20.02 14.86 -5.79
N GLY A 114 -19.01 14.03 -5.55
CA GLY A 114 -17.62 14.44 -5.63
C GLY A 114 -17.11 14.52 -7.07
N SER A 115 -16.05 15.32 -7.31
CA SER A 115 -15.52 15.64 -8.65
C SER A 115 -14.14 15.02 -8.94
N SER A 116 -13.71 14.02 -8.16
CA SER A 116 -12.39 13.40 -8.39
C SER A 116 -12.33 12.61 -9.70
N SER A 117 -11.19 12.72 -10.41
CA SER A 117 -10.90 11.88 -11.58
C SER A 117 -10.60 10.44 -11.15
N TYR A 118 -10.72 9.49 -12.09
CA TYR A 118 -10.32 8.10 -11.84
C TYR A 118 -8.82 7.99 -11.52
N ARG A 119 -7.97 8.79 -12.16
CA ARG A 119 -6.53 8.86 -11.92
C ARG A 119 -6.26 9.30 -10.47
N GLN A 120 -6.92 10.35 -9.99
CA GLN A 120 -6.83 10.80 -8.60
C GLN A 120 -7.28 9.70 -7.62
N ALA A 121 -8.38 9.03 -7.90
CA ALA A 121 -8.90 7.94 -7.06
C ALA A 121 -7.90 6.78 -6.92
N ARG A 122 -7.24 6.35 -8.01
CA ARG A 122 -6.19 5.35 -7.97
C ARG A 122 -4.99 5.82 -7.13
N HIS A 123 -4.55 7.05 -7.29
CA HIS A 123 -3.43 7.59 -6.52
C HIS A 123 -3.77 7.70 -5.03
N ILE A 124 -5.03 8.01 -4.68
CA ILE A 124 -5.49 7.96 -3.29
C ILE A 124 -5.30 6.56 -2.71
N VAL A 125 -5.77 5.51 -3.43
CA VAL A 125 -5.62 4.11 -3.00
C VAL A 125 -4.14 3.74 -2.87
N GLY A 126 -3.31 4.12 -3.86
CA GLY A 126 -1.89 3.83 -3.86
C GLY A 126 -1.15 4.44 -2.68
N PHE A 127 -1.30 5.75 -2.43
CA PHE A 127 -0.67 6.40 -1.28
C PHE A 127 -1.25 5.92 0.05
N ALA A 128 -2.55 5.65 0.12
CA ALA A 128 -3.18 5.11 1.32
C ALA A 128 -2.64 3.73 1.71
N ALA A 129 -2.07 2.97 0.78
CA ALA A 129 -1.47 1.67 1.04
C ALA A 129 -0.07 1.75 1.72
N ALA A 130 0.46 2.95 1.96
CA ALA A 130 1.75 3.15 2.61
C ALA A 130 1.93 2.42 3.96
N PRO A 131 0.92 2.32 4.86
CA PRO A 131 1.06 1.54 6.09
C PRO A 131 1.32 0.06 5.84
N LEU A 132 0.70 -0.53 4.81
CA LEU A 132 0.95 -1.93 4.43
C LEU A 132 2.36 -2.10 3.85
N ALA A 133 2.81 -1.17 3.00
CA ALA A 133 4.18 -1.17 2.50
C ALA A 133 5.20 -1.05 3.65
N LEU A 134 4.92 -0.19 4.64
CA LEU A 134 5.77 -0.04 5.83
C LEU A 134 5.79 -1.31 6.68
N SER A 135 4.65 -2.00 6.83
CA SER A 135 4.57 -3.27 7.56
C SER A 135 5.48 -4.34 6.92
N LEU A 136 5.56 -4.38 5.59
CA LEU A 136 6.50 -5.28 4.90
C LEU A 136 7.95 -4.98 5.26
N LEU A 137 8.31 -3.71 5.38
CA LEU A 137 9.70 -3.30 5.61
C LEU A 137 10.12 -3.41 7.09
N LEU A 138 9.20 -3.28 8.02
CA LEU A 138 9.50 -3.25 9.45
C LEU A 138 9.05 -4.52 10.18
N VAL A 139 7.83 -4.99 9.91
CA VAL A 139 7.22 -6.11 10.66
C VAL A 139 7.69 -7.46 10.11
N TRP A 140 7.69 -7.62 8.80
CA TRP A 140 8.05 -8.89 8.17
C TRP A 140 9.50 -9.32 8.39
N PRO A 141 10.53 -8.45 8.30
CA PRO A 141 11.89 -8.84 8.62
C PRO A 141 12.05 -9.31 10.06
N VAL A 142 11.36 -8.66 11.02
CA VAL A 142 11.38 -9.07 12.42
C VAL A 142 10.72 -10.44 12.61
N ARG A 143 9.55 -10.67 11.99
CA ARG A 143 8.86 -11.97 12.04
C ARG A 143 9.74 -13.08 11.46
N LEU A 144 10.34 -12.85 10.30
CA LEU A 144 11.25 -13.81 9.67
C LEU A 144 12.54 -14.04 10.47
N ALA A 145 13.09 -13.01 11.12
CA ALA A 145 14.26 -13.15 11.95
C ALA A 145 14.00 -13.98 13.22
N ILE A 146 12.78 -13.91 13.79
CA ILE A 146 12.41 -14.65 15.00
C ILE A 146 12.03 -16.09 14.67
N TYR A 147 11.21 -16.32 13.65
CA TYR A 147 10.57 -17.63 13.39
C TYR A 147 11.10 -18.33 12.14
N GLY A 148 11.92 -17.65 11.32
CA GLY A 148 12.50 -18.22 10.12
C GLY A 148 11.45 -18.71 9.13
N SER A 149 11.66 -19.92 8.59
CA SER A 149 10.75 -20.54 7.60
C SER A 149 9.44 -21.03 8.19
N ASP A 150 9.35 -21.16 9.52
CA ASP A 150 8.15 -21.70 10.20
C ASP A 150 6.93 -20.83 10.00
N VAL A 151 7.13 -19.51 9.73
CA VAL A 151 6.03 -18.58 9.34
C VAL A 151 5.24 -19.06 8.12
N PHE A 152 5.82 -19.92 7.30
CA PHE A 152 5.21 -20.45 6.08
C PHE A 152 4.73 -21.90 6.22
N ARG A 153 4.61 -22.41 7.46
CA ARG A 153 4.17 -23.76 7.78
C ARG A 153 2.95 -23.74 8.70
N SER A 154 2.02 -24.65 8.49
CA SER A 154 0.92 -24.85 9.42
C SER A 154 1.44 -25.32 10.79
N GLY A 155 1.04 -24.62 11.86
CA GLY A 155 1.49 -24.96 13.22
C GLY A 155 2.97 -24.72 13.46
N GLY A 156 3.58 -23.77 12.75
CA GLY A 156 4.97 -23.36 12.95
C GLY A 156 5.22 -22.79 14.35
N SER A 157 6.49 -22.45 14.63
CA SER A 157 6.91 -21.93 15.95
C SER A 157 6.32 -20.55 16.29
N ASP A 158 5.75 -19.84 15.32
CA ASP A 158 5.02 -18.59 15.50
C ASP A 158 3.54 -18.81 15.95
N ALA A 159 3.03 -20.04 15.87
CA ALA A 159 1.65 -20.35 16.27
C ALA A 159 1.37 -19.96 17.72
N GLY A 160 0.24 -19.30 17.95
CA GLY A 160 -0.19 -18.82 19.28
C GLY A 160 0.03 -17.32 19.48
N VAL A 161 0.70 -16.93 20.57
CA VAL A 161 0.85 -15.50 20.95
C VAL A 161 1.63 -14.71 19.89
N GLY A 162 2.65 -15.32 19.30
CA GLY A 162 3.45 -14.68 18.25
C GLY A 162 2.61 -14.32 17.03
N ASP A 163 1.86 -15.28 16.52
CA ASP A 163 0.98 -15.07 15.37
C ASP A 163 -0.09 -14.00 15.66
N THR A 164 -0.71 -14.06 16.86
CA THR A 164 -1.70 -13.05 17.27
C THR A 164 -1.13 -11.62 17.28
N ILE A 165 0.10 -11.44 17.74
CA ILE A 165 0.74 -10.11 17.77
C ILE A 165 0.97 -9.61 16.34
N PHE A 166 1.55 -10.44 15.47
CA PHE A 166 1.83 -10.04 14.09
C PHE A 166 0.56 -9.84 13.27
N GLU A 167 -0.47 -10.63 13.50
CA GLU A 167 -1.80 -10.44 12.92
C GLU A 167 -2.41 -9.11 13.37
N ALA A 168 -2.35 -8.78 14.66
CA ALA A 168 -2.84 -7.49 15.17
C ALA A 168 -2.12 -6.30 14.54
N LEU A 169 -0.80 -6.40 14.30
CA LEU A 169 -0.04 -5.37 13.58
C LEU A 169 -0.48 -5.24 12.12
N ALA A 170 -0.72 -6.36 11.43
CA ALA A 170 -1.21 -6.37 10.06
C ALA A 170 -2.61 -5.75 9.96
N VAL A 171 -3.52 -6.11 10.87
CA VAL A 171 -4.86 -5.51 10.97
C VAL A 171 -4.77 -4.03 11.26
N GLY A 172 -3.87 -3.61 12.17
CA GLY A 172 -3.62 -2.20 12.46
C GLY A 172 -3.17 -1.41 11.23
N ALA A 173 -2.24 -1.96 10.45
CA ALA A 173 -1.79 -1.36 9.18
C ALA A 173 -2.94 -1.26 8.16
N PHE A 174 -3.77 -2.30 8.07
CA PHE A 174 -4.94 -2.31 7.18
C PHE A 174 -5.99 -1.26 7.59
N VAL A 175 -6.33 -1.19 8.88
CA VAL A 175 -7.26 -0.17 9.40
C VAL A 175 -6.73 1.23 9.14
N TRP A 176 -5.42 1.46 9.33
CA TRP A 176 -4.80 2.74 9.03
C TRP A 176 -4.87 3.08 7.54
N THR A 177 -4.69 2.09 6.66
CA THR A 177 -4.89 2.24 5.20
C THR A 177 -6.31 2.71 4.89
N LEU A 178 -7.35 2.12 5.50
CA LEU A 178 -8.74 2.55 5.31
C LEU A 178 -8.98 3.99 5.79
N VAL A 179 -8.40 4.36 6.93
CA VAL A 179 -8.45 5.75 7.42
C VAL A 179 -7.83 6.71 6.42
N LEU A 180 -6.67 6.36 5.84
CA LEU A 180 -6.00 7.18 4.83
C LEU A 180 -6.82 7.29 3.53
N VAL A 181 -7.50 6.22 3.09
CA VAL A 181 -8.43 6.30 1.96
C VAL A 181 -9.52 7.33 2.24
N VAL A 182 -10.14 7.28 3.42
CA VAL A 182 -11.20 8.25 3.80
C VAL A 182 -10.65 9.68 3.83
N VAL A 183 -9.47 9.90 4.42
CA VAL A 183 -8.80 11.21 4.43
C VAL A 183 -8.52 11.68 3.01
N GLY A 184 -7.97 10.82 2.15
CA GLY A 184 -7.65 11.12 0.76
C GLY A 184 -8.88 11.49 -0.06
N VAL A 185 -9.94 10.68 0.02
CA VAL A 185 -11.22 10.96 -0.64
C VAL A 185 -11.76 12.32 -0.22
N ARG A 186 -11.82 12.61 1.07
CA ARG A 186 -12.33 13.90 1.57
C ARG A 186 -11.50 15.07 1.10
N THR A 187 -10.18 14.93 1.17
CA THR A 187 -9.27 16.00 0.80
C THR A 187 -9.35 16.32 -0.70
N VAL A 188 -9.38 15.29 -1.56
CA VAL A 188 -9.37 15.47 -3.02
C VAL A 188 -10.75 15.84 -3.55
N SER A 189 -11.81 15.15 -3.09
CA SER A 189 -13.15 15.32 -3.65
C SER A 189 -13.93 16.50 -3.07
N GLY A 190 -13.40 17.19 -2.05
CA GLY A 190 -14.07 18.32 -1.41
C GLY A 190 -15.37 17.97 -0.68
N LEU A 191 -15.61 16.68 -0.39
CA LEU A 191 -16.80 16.22 0.30
C LEU A 191 -16.83 16.78 1.73
N SER A 192 -17.78 17.65 2.02
CA SER A 192 -18.03 18.14 3.38
C SER A 192 -18.85 17.12 4.17
N TRP A 193 -18.63 17.03 5.50
CA TRP A 193 -19.55 16.28 6.36
C TRP A 193 -20.95 16.85 6.21
N PRO A 194 -22.00 16.00 6.15
CA PRO A 194 -23.36 16.50 6.29
C PRO A 194 -23.44 17.22 7.65
N ARG A 195 -23.53 18.55 7.62
CA ARG A 195 -23.85 19.31 8.83
C ARG A 195 -25.19 18.78 9.30
N ARG A 196 -25.23 18.12 10.46
CA ARG A 196 -26.49 17.81 11.13
C ARG A 196 -27.20 19.15 11.31
N ARG A 197 -28.29 19.34 10.58
CA ARG A 197 -29.26 20.41 10.88
C ARG A 197 -30.10 19.96 12.05
#